data_ffe003ccc49674d4165006cd3fed345a
#
_entry.id   ffe003ccc49674d4165006cd3fed345a
#
_cell.length_a   1.000
_cell.length_b   1.000
_cell.length_c   1.000
_cell.angle_alpha   90.00
_cell.angle_beta   90.00
_cell.angle_gamma   90.00
#
_symmetry.space_group_name_H-M   'P 1'
#
loop_
_entity.id
_entity.type
_entity.pdbx_description
1 polymer ?
#
loop_
_entity_poly.entity_id
_entity_poly.type
_entity_poly.pdbx_seq_one_letter_code
_entity_poly.pdbx_strand_id
1 'polypeptide(L)'
;MSDSKFDVPGISRRSVLKVAGYGSLAAIAGSALGPVPFAFAAGQPIKTIRPGYLTAACLGDMPLGALRDGVPVGTDLELLKIIADRLELKLDVLTMGFPAVIEAVRSGRADWFGGNFAWNPMRSKILLLTDAVFYTGAYVIMRDSEPFQSSISVNDMKGRTVGSNTGYFTIPDMKRIDGVKEVKLYDNTDACLRDVRAGRLDFAVLDAPTIDYMILQDPSLKLKQVPMAYDEKFPSLTAKFEAIWGIHPQNQDLFDGVNQGLRWLRDTGQIGPVLARYGIKNPDYLVPLPKDQRIGVDRDEQGNLIGPFKHTPRDFSQVFA
;
A
#
# COMPACT_ATOMS: atom_id res chain seq x y z
N MET A 1 19.67 -2.26 -53.04
CA MET A 1 20.41 -1.01 -53.25
C MET A 1 19.96 -0.07 -52.12
N SER A 2 20.74 0.28 -51.18
CA SER A 2 22.14 0.44 -50.93
C SER A 2 22.42 0.23 -49.43
N ASP A 3 23.41 -0.62 -49.12
CA ASP A 3 24.03 -0.77 -47.81
C ASP A 3 24.80 0.50 -47.41
N SER A 4 24.71 0.89 -46.14
CA SER A 4 25.77 1.70 -45.54
C SER A 4 26.16 1.12 -44.18
N LYS A 5 27.28 0.42 -44.19
CA LYS A 5 28.07 -0.01 -43.02
C LYS A 5 28.71 1.21 -42.37
N PHE A 6 28.64 1.33 -41.06
CA PHE A 6 29.56 2.16 -40.28
C PHE A 6 30.51 1.25 -39.53
N ASP A 7 31.78 1.35 -39.96
CA ASP A 7 32.95 0.75 -39.31
C ASP A 7 33.31 1.54 -38.04
N VAL A 8 33.63 0.83 -36.95
CA VAL A 8 34.26 1.38 -35.75
C VAL A 8 35.67 0.77 -35.63
N PRO A 9 36.76 1.58 -35.54
CA PRO A 9 38.13 1.07 -35.51
C PRO A 9 38.45 0.39 -34.17
N GLY A 10 39.07 -0.78 -34.27
CA GLY A 10 39.56 -1.57 -33.16
C GLY A 10 40.78 -0.96 -32.48
N ILE A 11 40.80 -1.01 -31.14
CA ILE A 11 42.01 -0.75 -30.34
C ILE A 11 42.66 -2.09 -30.01
N SER A 12 43.92 -2.21 -30.52
CA SER A 12 44.80 -3.35 -30.39
C SER A 12 45.31 -3.53 -28.95
N ARG A 13 45.22 -4.77 -28.48
CA ARG A 13 45.93 -5.24 -27.27
C ARG A 13 47.41 -5.46 -27.59
N ARG A 14 48.27 -4.51 -27.24
CA ARG A 14 49.71 -4.75 -26.98
C ARG A 14 50.42 -3.43 -26.68
N SER A 15 50.65 -3.13 -25.41
CA SER A 15 51.82 -2.40 -24.92
C SER A 15 51.79 -2.40 -23.38
N VAL A 16 52.20 -3.50 -22.81
CA VAL A 16 52.68 -3.59 -21.44
C VAL A 16 54.15 -3.81 -21.50
N LEU A 17 54.89 -3.09 -20.75
CA LEU A 17 56.20 -3.32 -20.16
C LEU A 17 57.27 -2.25 -20.42
N LYS A 18 57.76 -1.85 -19.24
CA LYS A 18 59.06 -1.31 -18.90
C LYS A 18 59.16 0.21 -18.81
N VAL A 19 59.24 0.68 -17.54
CA VAL A 19 60.45 1.33 -17.01
C VAL A 19 60.40 1.26 -15.48
N ALA A 20 61.42 0.61 -14.90
CA ALA A 20 61.77 0.73 -13.50
C ALA A 20 62.74 1.90 -13.33
N GLY A 21 62.55 2.74 -12.31
CA GLY A 21 63.50 3.82 -12.03
C GLY A 21 63.24 4.45 -10.64
N TYR A 22 64.18 4.31 -9.77
CA TYR A 22 64.26 4.78 -8.38
C TYR A 22 63.98 6.26 -8.18
N GLY A 23 63.37 6.62 -7.04
CA GLY A 23 63.30 8.00 -6.54
C GLY A 23 62.52 8.12 -5.22
N SER A 24 63.21 8.48 -4.19
CA SER A 24 62.88 8.49 -2.77
C SER A 24 61.81 9.49 -2.34
N LEU A 25 61.04 9.11 -1.30
CA LEU A 25 60.49 9.83 -0.17
C LEU A 25 60.11 11.32 -0.32
N ALA A 26 58.80 11.59 -0.24
CA ALA A 26 58.26 12.67 0.56
C ALA A 26 56.85 12.29 1.03
N ALA A 27 56.67 12.07 2.33
CA ALA A 27 55.38 11.84 2.94
C ALA A 27 54.60 13.16 2.97
N ILE A 28 53.55 13.25 2.18
CA ILE A 28 52.50 14.26 2.41
C ILE A 28 51.23 13.46 2.81
N ALA A 29 50.88 13.56 4.11
CA ALA A 29 49.63 13.07 4.63
C ALA A 29 48.48 13.92 4.06
N GLY A 30 48.00 13.53 2.89
CA GLY A 30 46.75 14.02 2.33
C GLY A 30 45.64 13.09 2.77
N SER A 31 44.80 13.52 3.71
CA SER A 31 43.60 12.83 4.14
C SER A 31 42.63 12.70 2.95
N ALA A 32 42.74 11.62 2.21
CA ALA A 32 41.70 11.21 1.29
C ALA A 32 40.48 10.77 2.13
N LEU A 33 39.57 11.70 2.36
CA LEU A 33 38.20 11.34 2.76
C LEU A 33 37.57 10.62 1.56
N GLY A 34 37.84 9.33 1.45
CA GLY A 34 37.02 8.43 0.66
C GLY A 34 35.60 8.45 1.23
N PRO A 35 34.57 8.11 0.43
CA PRO A 35 33.23 7.98 0.98
C PRO A 35 33.28 6.98 2.12
N VAL A 36 33.06 7.48 3.35
CA VAL A 36 32.93 6.65 4.55
C VAL A 36 31.73 5.76 4.26
N PRO A 37 31.89 4.43 4.12
CA PRO A 37 30.72 3.60 4.14
C PRO A 37 30.05 3.87 5.49
N PHE A 38 28.81 4.31 5.50
CA PHE A 38 28.00 4.34 6.70
C PHE A 38 27.94 2.89 7.20
N ALA A 39 28.86 2.52 8.07
CA ALA A 39 28.78 1.30 8.82
C ALA A 39 27.63 1.51 9.82
N PHE A 40 26.43 1.13 9.41
CA PHE A 40 25.35 0.94 10.35
C PHE A 40 25.87 0.04 11.47
N ALA A 41 25.62 0.43 12.73
CA ALA A 41 25.89 -0.42 13.87
C ALA A 41 25.31 -1.80 13.56
N ALA A 42 26.17 -2.81 13.38
CA ALA A 42 25.83 -4.09 12.82
C ALA A 42 24.87 -4.86 13.74
N GLY A 43 23.60 -4.50 13.64
CA GLY A 43 22.50 -5.36 14.10
C GLY A 43 22.47 -6.61 13.23
N GLN A 44 22.01 -7.73 13.77
CA GLN A 44 21.85 -8.95 13.00
C GLN A 44 21.02 -8.68 11.73
N PRO A 45 21.36 -9.27 10.57
CA PRO A 45 20.57 -9.10 9.36
C PRO A 45 19.10 -9.47 9.59
N ILE A 46 18.18 -8.71 9.02
CA ILE A 46 16.76 -9.03 9.08
C ILE A 46 16.56 -10.37 8.35
N LYS A 47 15.96 -11.35 9.05
CA LYS A 47 15.64 -12.65 8.47
C LYS A 47 14.48 -12.48 7.50
N THR A 48 14.67 -12.90 6.26
CA THR A 48 13.64 -12.99 5.21
C THR A 48 13.69 -14.37 4.57
N ILE A 49 12.66 -14.75 3.82
CA ILE A 49 12.60 -16.03 3.09
C ILE A 49 13.81 -16.18 2.17
N ARG A 50 14.15 -15.11 1.45
CA ARG A 50 15.34 -15.03 0.60
C ARG A 50 16.28 -13.95 1.15
N PRO A 51 17.47 -14.32 1.66
CA PRO A 51 18.39 -13.35 2.24
C PRO A 51 18.64 -12.12 1.35
N GLY A 52 18.50 -10.91 1.92
CA GLY A 52 18.65 -9.64 1.20
C GLY A 52 17.46 -9.23 0.33
N TYR A 53 16.38 -10.00 0.33
CA TYR A 53 15.15 -9.68 -0.39
C TYR A 53 13.95 -9.69 0.54
N LEU A 54 13.00 -8.81 0.31
CA LEU A 54 11.66 -8.81 0.90
C LEU A 54 10.69 -9.35 -0.17
N THR A 55 10.19 -10.55 0.03
CA THR A 55 9.21 -11.16 -0.87
C THR A 55 7.82 -10.65 -0.53
N ALA A 56 7.30 -9.77 -1.39
CA ALA A 56 6.02 -9.09 -1.22
C ALA A 56 4.92 -9.76 -2.05
N ALA A 57 3.86 -10.22 -1.40
CA ALA A 57 2.65 -10.74 -2.06
C ALA A 57 1.61 -9.63 -2.21
N CYS A 58 1.06 -9.44 -3.40
CA CYS A 58 0.00 -8.49 -3.68
C CYS A 58 -1.01 -9.03 -4.68
N LEU A 59 -2.13 -8.31 -4.86
CA LEU A 59 -3.23 -8.73 -5.74
C LEU A 59 -2.89 -8.55 -7.23
N GLY A 60 -1.96 -7.68 -7.56
CA GLY A 60 -1.64 -7.33 -8.94
C GLY A 60 -2.53 -6.21 -9.50
N ASP A 61 -3.29 -5.53 -8.65
CA ASP A 61 -4.28 -4.53 -9.04
C ASP A 61 -3.81 -3.11 -8.67
N MET A 62 -4.11 -2.17 -9.56
CA MET A 62 -3.95 -0.76 -9.28
C MET A 62 -5.16 -0.23 -8.49
N PRO A 63 -4.96 0.74 -7.60
CA PRO A 63 -3.75 1.55 -7.38
C PRO A 63 -2.77 0.98 -6.34
N LEU A 64 -3.02 -0.18 -5.77
CA LEU A 64 -2.36 -0.64 -4.54
C LEU A 64 -1.02 -1.32 -4.81
N GLY A 65 -0.98 -2.29 -5.73
CA GLY A 65 0.28 -2.94 -6.05
C GLY A 65 0.19 -3.87 -7.26
N ALA A 66 1.03 -3.61 -8.26
CA ALA A 66 1.15 -4.41 -9.47
C ALA A 66 2.60 -4.43 -9.98
N LEU A 67 2.88 -5.33 -10.91
CA LEU A 67 4.09 -5.30 -11.73
C LEU A 67 3.75 -4.76 -13.10
N ARG A 68 4.46 -3.70 -13.55
CA ARG A 68 4.42 -3.20 -14.92
C ARG A 68 5.82 -3.30 -15.52
N ASP A 69 5.97 -4.09 -16.54
CA ASP A 69 7.26 -4.37 -17.18
C ASP A 69 8.34 -4.82 -16.18
N GLY A 70 7.94 -5.62 -15.18
CA GLY A 70 8.80 -6.11 -14.10
C GLY A 70 9.11 -5.09 -13.00
N VAL A 71 8.57 -3.85 -13.09
CA VAL A 71 8.76 -2.79 -12.08
C VAL A 71 7.58 -2.79 -11.10
N PRO A 72 7.83 -2.84 -9.79
CA PRO A 72 6.81 -2.66 -8.77
C PRO A 72 6.21 -1.25 -8.84
N VAL A 73 4.88 -1.17 -8.94
CA VAL A 73 4.11 0.09 -8.99
C VAL A 73 2.90 -0.01 -8.07
N GLY A 74 2.37 1.13 -7.66
CA GLY A 74 1.21 1.19 -6.76
C GLY A 74 1.57 1.67 -5.37
N THR A 75 0.57 2.15 -4.64
CA THR A 75 0.78 2.85 -3.37
C THR A 75 1.51 2.00 -2.35
N ASP A 76 1.05 0.77 -2.13
CA ASP A 76 1.63 -0.12 -1.13
C ASP A 76 3.06 -0.54 -1.49
N LEU A 77 3.30 -0.88 -2.77
CA LEU A 77 4.63 -1.30 -3.21
C LEU A 77 5.63 -0.14 -3.24
N GLU A 78 5.19 1.09 -3.55
CA GLU A 78 6.07 2.27 -3.48
C GLU A 78 6.44 2.62 -2.03
N LEU A 79 5.46 2.64 -1.11
CA LEU A 79 5.71 2.87 0.30
C LEU A 79 6.60 1.77 0.89
N LEU A 80 6.31 0.51 0.56
CA LEU A 80 7.13 -0.62 1.00
C LEU A 80 8.55 -0.54 0.45
N LYS A 81 8.72 -0.10 -0.81
CA LYS A 81 10.04 0.06 -1.41
C LYS A 81 10.88 1.10 -0.67
N ILE A 82 10.30 2.25 -0.31
CA ILE A 82 11.01 3.27 0.45
C ILE A 82 11.52 2.71 1.79
N ILE A 83 10.69 1.90 2.46
CA ILE A 83 11.06 1.24 3.72
C ILE A 83 12.13 0.17 3.47
N ALA A 84 11.93 -0.71 2.48
CA ALA A 84 12.82 -1.80 2.16
C ALA A 84 14.24 -1.31 1.77
N ASP A 85 14.32 -0.22 0.99
CA ASP A 85 15.61 0.39 0.62
C ASP A 85 16.39 0.86 1.86
N ARG A 86 15.71 1.43 2.87
CA ARG A 86 16.35 1.81 4.14
C ARG A 86 16.74 0.61 5.01
N LEU A 87 16.00 -0.48 4.91
CA LEU A 87 16.33 -1.75 5.55
C LEU A 87 17.35 -2.59 4.77
N GLU A 88 17.91 -2.06 3.68
CA GLU A 88 18.86 -2.74 2.78
C GLU A 88 18.30 -4.02 2.14
N LEU A 89 16.97 -4.06 1.95
CA LEU A 89 16.26 -5.18 1.33
C LEU A 89 15.80 -4.82 -0.09
N LYS A 90 15.94 -5.75 -1.02
CA LYS A 90 15.39 -5.63 -2.38
C LYS A 90 13.99 -6.22 -2.43
N LEU A 91 13.06 -5.55 -3.13
CA LEU A 91 11.73 -6.13 -3.34
C LEU A 91 11.75 -7.26 -4.37
N ASP A 92 11.07 -8.35 -4.03
CA ASP A 92 10.71 -9.45 -4.93
C ASP A 92 9.18 -9.61 -4.86
N VAL A 93 8.47 -9.34 -5.97
CA VAL A 93 7.01 -9.18 -5.95
C VAL A 93 6.32 -10.38 -6.56
N LEU A 94 5.39 -10.95 -5.82
CA LEU A 94 4.51 -12.04 -6.24
C LEU A 94 3.08 -11.53 -6.37
N THR A 95 2.44 -11.74 -7.52
CA THR A 95 1.03 -11.41 -7.73
C THR A 95 0.16 -12.65 -7.65
N MET A 96 -0.94 -12.58 -6.89
CA MET A 96 -1.85 -13.71 -6.69
C MET A 96 -3.24 -13.27 -6.22
N GLY A 97 -4.23 -14.15 -6.31
CA GLY A 97 -5.59 -13.84 -5.85
C GLY A 97 -5.71 -13.66 -4.33
N PHE A 98 -6.75 -12.95 -3.90
CA PHE A 98 -6.96 -12.50 -2.52
C PHE A 98 -6.77 -13.58 -1.43
N PRO A 99 -7.35 -14.79 -1.50
CA PRO A 99 -7.11 -15.80 -0.48
C PRO A 99 -5.66 -16.30 -0.46
N ALA A 100 -5.02 -16.36 -1.63
CA ALA A 100 -3.66 -16.85 -1.78
C ALA A 100 -2.62 -15.89 -1.22
N VAL A 101 -2.86 -14.58 -1.23
CA VAL A 101 -1.97 -13.55 -0.67
C VAL A 101 -1.77 -13.75 0.84
N ILE A 102 -2.85 -13.89 1.59
CA ILE A 102 -2.80 -14.13 3.04
C ILE A 102 -2.12 -15.46 3.34
N GLU A 103 -2.48 -16.51 2.58
CA GLU A 103 -1.93 -17.84 2.77
C GLU A 103 -0.43 -17.89 2.41
N ALA A 104 0.02 -17.13 1.44
CA ALA A 104 1.43 -17.05 1.08
C ALA A 104 2.29 -16.55 2.25
N VAL A 105 1.83 -15.52 2.97
CA VAL A 105 2.53 -15.02 4.15
C VAL A 105 2.38 -15.99 5.32
N ARG A 106 1.18 -16.51 5.59
CA ARG A 106 0.93 -17.44 6.69
C ARG A 106 1.76 -18.74 6.57
N SER A 107 1.98 -19.22 5.34
CA SER A 107 2.77 -20.43 5.08
C SER A 107 4.26 -20.18 4.89
N GLY A 108 4.74 -18.93 4.99
CA GLY A 108 6.13 -18.57 4.81
C GLY A 108 6.59 -18.61 3.36
N ARG A 109 5.70 -18.46 2.37
CA ARG A 109 6.03 -18.29 0.94
C ARG A 109 6.23 -16.84 0.53
N ALA A 110 5.72 -15.90 1.31
CA ALA A 110 5.98 -14.48 1.20
C ALA A 110 6.28 -13.88 2.57
N ASP A 111 7.10 -12.83 2.62
CA ASP A 111 7.46 -12.13 3.85
C ASP A 111 6.39 -11.14 4.28
N TRP A 112 5.69 -10.54 3.31
CA TRP A 112 4.78 -9.43 3.49
C TRP A 112 3.59 -9.54 2.54
N PHE A 113 2.46 -8.97 2.94
CA PHE A 113 1.34 -8.68 2.04
C PHE A 113 0.77 -7.29 2.26
N GLY A 114 0.22 -6.69 1.17
CA GLY A 114 -0.56 -5.47 1.15
C GLY A 114 -1.66 -5.52 0.10
N GLY A 115 -2.49 -4.48 0.00
CA GLY A 115 -3.58 -4.40 -0.98
C GLY A 115 -4.94 -4.03 -0.35
N ASN A 116 -4.98 -2.99 0.48
CA ASN A 116 -6.21 -2.53 1.16
C ASN A 116 -6.88 -3.60 2.05
N PHE A 117 -6.07 -4.41 2.72
CA PHE A 117 -6.60 -5.39 3.65
C PHE A 117 -7.07 -4.71 4.95
N ALA A 118 -8.34 -4.85 5.27
CA ALA A 118 -8.89 -4.38 6.53
C ALA A 118 -8.29 -5.14 7.71
N TRP A 119 -7.89 -4.40 8.77
CA TRP A 119 -7.63 -5.02 10.05
C TRP A 119 -8.89 -5.72 10.58
N ASN A 120 -8.71 -6.87 11.21
CA ASN A 120 -9.74 -7.52 12.00
C ASN A 120 -9.13 -8.45 13.06
N PRO A 121 -9.88 -8.77 14.16
CA PRO A 121 -9.37 -9.59 15.26
C PRO A 121 -8.95 -11.01 14.88
N MET A 122 -9.49 -11.58 13.80
CA MET A 122 -9.12 -12.94 13.38
C MET A 122 -7.74 -12.96 12.71
N ARG A 123 -7.46 -11.95 11.88
CA ARG A 123 -6.15 -11.81 11.24
C ARG A 123 -5.03 -11.54 12.25
N SER A 124 -5.29 -10.73 13.30
CA SER A 124 -4.31 -10.44 14.33
C SER A 124 -3.93 -11.65 15.20
N LYS A 125 -4.71 -12.74 15.15
CA LYS A 125 -4.37 -14.00 15.84
C LYS A 125 -3.42 -14.89 15.05
N ILE A 126 -3.24 -14.65 13.77
CA ILE A 126 -2.47 -15.51 12.86
C ILE A 126 -1.34 -14.81 12.13
N LEU A 127 -1.29 -13.48 12.17
CA LEU A 127 -0.30 -12.65 11.49
C LEU A 127 0.10 -11.45 12.35
N LEU A 128 1.32 -10.96 12.17
CA LEU A 128 1.73 -9.64 12.62
C LEU A 128 1.16 -8.59 11.67
N LEU A 129 0.29 -7.73 12.19
CA LEU A 129 -0.37 -6.67 11.41
C LEU A 129 0.21 -5.31 11.74
N THR A 130 0.67 -4.57 10.73
CA THR A 130 1.25 -3.23 10.91
C THR A 130 0.23 -2.23 11.44
N ASP A 131 0.67 -1.07 11.82
CA ASP A 131 -0.21 0.09 11.97
C ASP A 131 -0.90 0.40 10.64
N ALA A 132 -1.97 1.18 10.67
CA ALA A 132 -2.70 1.53 9.46
C ALA A 132 -1.80 2.25 8.45
N VAL A 133 -1.84 1.86 7.20
CA VAL A 133 -1.21 2.58 6.08
C VAL A 133 -2.03 3.83 5.79
N PHE A 134 -3.33 3.63 5.65
CA PHE A 134 -4.35 4.66 5.51
C PHE A 134 -5.69 4.14 6.08
N TYR A 135 -6.68 5.01 6.14
CA TYR A 135 -8.02 4.69 6.66
C TYR A 135 -9.02 4.81 5.52
N THR A 136 -9.80 3.78 5.27
CA THR A 136 -10.79 3.77 4.20
C THR A 136 -12.09 3.15 4.68
N GLY A 137 -13.13 3.28 3.87
CA GLY A 137 -14.45 2.73 4.12
C GLY A 137 -15.26 2.65 2.84
N ALA A 138 -16.55 2.49 2.95
CA ALA A 138 -17.45 2.59 1.82
C ALA A 138 -17.58 4.05 1.40
N TYR A 139 -17.12 4.38 0.21
CA TYR A 139 -17.38 5.66 -0.44
C TYR A 139 -18.53 5.50 -1.43
N VAL A 140 -19.29 6.57 -1.59
CA VAL A 140 -20.43 6.60 -2.52
C VAL A 140 -19.98 7.30 -3.81
N ILE A 141 -20.03 6.53 -4.87
CA ILE A 141 -19.73 6.98 -6.23
C ILE A 141 -21.02 7.52 -6.86
N MET A 142 -20.90 8.66 -7.48
CA MET A 142 -21.99 9.36 -8.16
C MET A 142 -21.50 10.17 -9.35
N ARG A 143 -22.41 10.69 -10.14
CA ARG A 143 -22.06 11.70 -11.16
C ARG A 143 -21.47 12.93 -10.50
N ASP A 144 -20.52 13.57 -11.14
CA ASP A 144 -19.87 14.81 -10.65
C ASP A 144 -20.87 15.98 -10.48
N SER A 145 -21.99 15.95 -11.22
CA SER A 145 -23.11 16.92 -11.13
C SER A 145 -23.96 16.79 -9.88
N GLU A 146 -23.88 15.69 -9.11
CA GLU A 146 -24.62 15.56 -7.86
C GLU A 146 -24.15 16.59 -6.81
N PRO A 147 -25.04 17.10 -5.91
CA PRO A 147 -24.71 18.23 -5.05
C PRO A 147 -23.76 17.91 -3.90
N PHE A 148 -23.51 16.65 -3.62
CA PHE A 148 -22.65 16.22 -2.49
C PHE A 148 -21.19 16.52 -2.75
N GLN A 149 -20.50 17.18 -1.81
CA GLN A 149 -19.10 17.60 -1.97
C GLN A 149 -18.14 16.91 -0.97
N SER A 150 -18.49 16.83 0.29
CA SER A 150 -17.61 16.33 1.36
C SER A 150 -18.04 15.00 1.96
N SER A 151 -19.34 14.75 2.05
CA SER A 151 -19.90 13.51 2.56
C SER A 151 -21.35 13.32 2.11
N ILE A 152 -21.87 12.11 2.28
CA ILE A 152 -23.27 11.73 2.08
C ILE A 152 -23.74 10.93 3.27
N SER A 153 -25.00 11.04 3.65
CA SER A 153 -25.60 10.26 4.74
C SER A 153 -26.46 9.11 4.20
N VAL A 154 -26.77 8.14 5.06
CA VAL A 154 -27.73 7.06 4.74
C VAL A 154 -29.10 7.62 4.34
N ASN A 155 -29.54 8.75 4.93
CA ASN A 155 -30.80 9.37 4.61
C ASN A 155 -30.87 9.93 3.18
N ASP A 156 -29.75 10.33 2.59
CA ASP A 156 -29.67 10.82 1.23
C ASP A 156 -29.86 9.71 0.17
N MET A 157 -29.83 8.46 0.58
CA MET A 157 -30.12 7.30 -0.28
C MET A 157 -31.61 7.01 -0.43
N LYS A 158 -32.48 7.64 0.36
CA LYS A 158 -33.95 7.45 0.26
C LYS A 158 -34.46 7.92 -1.11
N GLY A 159 -35.30 7.08 -1.72
CA GLY A 159 -35.83 7.31 -3.06
C GLY A 159 -34.84 7.10 -4.20
N ARG A 160 -33.60 6.74 -3.91
CA ARG A 160 -32.51 6.53 -4.88
C ARG A 160 -32.31 5.06 -5.18
N THR A 161 -31.73 4.79 -6.36
CA THR A 161 -31.22 3.47 -6.72
C THR A 161 -29.75 3.38 -6.29
N VAL A 162 -29.41 2.32 -5.55
CA VAL A 162 -28.05 2.11 -5.03
C VAL A 162 -27.50 0.79 -5.57
N GLY A 163 -26.23 0.75 -5.96
CA GLY A 163 -25.62 -0.45 -6.51
C GLY A 163 -24.27 -0.81 -5.90
N SER A 164 -23.92 -2.09 -6.02
CA SER A 164 -22.60 -2.61 -5.64
C SER A 164 -22.29 -3.88 -6.42
N ASN A 165 -21.05 -4.35 -6.33
CA ASN A 165 -20.69 -5.65 -6.88
C ASN A 165 -21.23 -6.78 -6.01
N THR A 166 -21.67 -7.86 -6.65
CA THR A 166 -22.14 -9.07 -5.96
C THR A 166 -21.07 -9.58 -4.99
N GLY A 167 -21.47 -9.89 -3.76
CA GLY A 167 -20.58 -10.40 -2.72
C GLY A 167 -19.88 -9.31 -1.87
N TYR A 168 -20.12 -8.03 -2.12
CA TYR A 168 -19.57 -6.96 -1.27
C TYR A 168 -20.18 -7.00 0.14
N PHE A 169 -19.31 -6.77 1.14
CA PHE A 169 -19.68 -6.83 2.56
C PHE A 169 -20.69 -5.73 2.99
N THR A 170 -20.80 -4.66 2.21
CA THR A 170 -21.73 -3.54 2.45
C THR A 170 -23.18 -3.83 2.06
N ILE A 171 -23.42 -4.87 1.23
CA ILE A 171 -24.76 -5.19 0.67
C ILE A 171 -25.82 -5.44 1.76
N PRO A 172 -25.55 -6.16 2.86
CA PRO A 172 -26.55 -6.36 3.90
C PRO A 172 -27.06 -5.04 4.48
N ASP A 173 -26.17 -4.08 4.74
CA ASP A 173 -26.55 -2.76 5.24
C ASP A 173 -27.31 -1.96 4.19
N MET A 174 -26.85 -1.94 2.94
CA MET A 174 -27.56 -1.26 1.84
C MET A 174 -29.01 -1.72 1.72
N LYS A 175 -29.29 -3.02 1.88
CA LYS A 175 -30.65 -3.60 1.80
C LYS A 175 -31.54 -3.25 3.00
N ARG A 176 -30.95 -2.81 4.12
CA ARG A 176 -31.69 -2.41 5.33
C ARG A 176 -32.04 -0.93 5.36
N ILE A 177 -31.57 -0.13 4.41
CA ILE A 177 -31.86 1.30 4.37
C ILE A 177 -33.32 1.50 3.99
N ASP A 178 -34.10 2.07 4.90
CA ASP A 178 -35.48 2.38 4.65
C ASP A 178 -35.65 3.39 3.52
N GLY A 179 -36.57 3.08 2.59
CA GLY A 179 -36.94 3.99 1.52
C GLY A 179 -35.94 4.05 0.35
N VAL A 180 -34.91 3.22 0.31
CA VAL A 180 -34.12 3.00 -0.93
C VAL A 180 -35.05 2.46 -2.01
N LYS A 181 -34.99 3.05 -3.20
CA LYS A 181 -35.86 2.65 -4.31
C LYS A 181 -35.55 1.25 -4.80
N GLU A 182 -34.26 0.94 -4.92
CA GLU A 182 -33.77 -0.36 -5.40
C GLU A 182 -32.31 -0.54 -5.03
N VAL A 183 -31.90 -1.78 -4.69
CA VAL A 183 -30.50 -2.18 -4.57
C VAL A 183 -30.13 -3.10 -5.74
N LYS A 184 -29.32 -2.61 -6.67
CA LYS A 184 -28.83 -3.34 -7.85
C LYS A 184 -27.48 -3.99 -7.57
N LEU A 185 -27.33 -5.25 -7.97
CA LEU A 185 -26.08 -5.99 -7.87
C LEU A 185 -25.49 -6.23 -9.25
N TYR A 186 -24.18 -6.02 -9.38
CA TYR A 186 -23.43 -6.12 -10.62
C TYR A 186 -22.34 -7.19 -10.50
N ASP A 187 -22.02 -7.83 -11.63
CA ASP A 187 -20.97 -8.83 -11.69
C ASP A 187 -19.57 -8.21 -11.73
N ASN A 188 -19.47 -6.92 -12.13
CA ASN A 188 -18.21 -6.20 -12.20
C ASN A 188 -18.39 -4.68 -12.06
N THR A 189 -17.31 -4.03 -11.66
CA THR A 189 -17.23 -2.59 -11.42
C THR A 189 -17.60 -1.76 -12.66
N ASP A 190 -17.13 -2.14 -13.85
CA ASP A 190 -17.38 -1.37 -15.08
C ASP A 190 -18.86 -1.31 -15.44
N ALA A 191 -19.61 -2.40 -15.25
CA ALA A 191 -21.06 -2.43 -15.48
C ALA A 191 -21.77 -1.48 -14.50
N CYS A 192 -21.38 -1.50 -13.23
CA CYS A 192 -21.92 -0.62 -12.20
C CYS A 192 -21.66 0.86 -12.54
N LEU A 193 -20.43 1.23 -12.87
CA LEU A 193 -20.06 2.59 -13.22
C LEU A 193 -20.73 3.09 -14.51
N ARG A 194 -20.90 2.22 -15.52
CA ARG A 194 -21.68 2.59 -16.73
C ARG A 194 -23.11 2.96 -16.39
N ASP A 195 -23.74 2.28 -15.45
CA ASP A 195 -25.12 2.59 -15.02
C ASP A 195 -25.19 3.88 -14.22
N VAL A 196 -24.20 4.20 -13.38
CA VAL A 196 -24.12 5.49 -12.70
C VAL A 196 -23.99 6.63 -13.73
N ARG A 197 -23.08 6.51 -14.69
CA ARG A 197 -22.88 7.50 -15.77
C ARG A 197 -24.14 7.73 -16.61
N ALA A 198 -24.84 6.67 -16.92
CA ALA A 198 -26.05 6.72 -17.73
C ALA A 198 -27.30 7.16 -16.96
N GLY A 199 -27.20 7.41 -15.63
CA GLY A 199 -28.34 7.79 -14.79
C GLY A 199 -29.32 6.63 -14.51
N ARG A 200 -28.96 5.40 -14.83
CA ARG A 200 -29.75 4.20 -14.48
C ARG A 200 -29.51 3.72 -13.06
N LEU A 201 -28.46 4.21 -12.45
CA LEU A 201 -28.09 4.05 -11.04
C LEU A 201 -27.76 5.42 -10.48
N ASP A 202 -28.32 5.77 -9.31
CA ASP A 202 -28.02 7.06 -8.68
C ASP A 202 -26.66 7.02 -7.97
N PHE A 203 -26.45 5.99 -7.16
CA PHE A 203 -25.27 5.81 -6.32
C PHE A 203 -24.68 4.42 -6.46
N ALA A 204 -23.36 4.31 -6.45
CA ALA A 204 -22.66 3.04 -6.29
C ALA A 204 -21.80 3.05 -5.03
N VAL A 205 -21.63 1.88 -4.40
CA VAL A 205 -20.72 1.66 -3.26
C VAL A 205 -19.75 0.57 -3.65
N LEU A 206 -18.49 0.96 -3.85
CA LEU A 206 -17.41 0.08 -4.35
C LEU A 206 -16.12 0.34 -3.57
N ASP A 207 -15.02 -0.29 -3.97
CA ASP A 207 -13.70 -0.09 -3.38
C ASP A 207 -13.16 1.30 -3.69
N ALA A 208 -13.08 2.15 -2.68
CA ALA A 208 -12.82 3.57 -2.86
C ALA A 208 -11.44 3.87 -3.51
N PRO A 209 -10.30 3.29 -3.10
CA PRO A 209 -9.01 3.51 -3.75
C PRO A 209 -9.01 3.15 -5.24
N THR A 210 -9.65 2.04 -5.59
CA THR A 210 -9.76 1.59 -6.99
C THR A 210 -10.54 2.59 -7.84
N ILE A 211 -11.64 3.13 -7.31
CA ILE A 211 -12.45 4.12 -8.00
C ILE A 211 -11.71 5.45 -8.17
N ASP A 212 -10.99 5.92 -7.14
CA ASP A 212 -10.15 7.12 -7.25
C ASP A 212 -9.12 6.98 -8.38
N TYR A 213 -8.51 5.80 -8.49
CA TYR A 213 -7.57 5.51 -9.57
C TYR A 213 -8.24 5.49 -10.95
N MET A 214 -9.41 4.85 -11.07
CA MET A 214 -10.17 4.82 -12.33
C MET A 214 -10.55 6.24 -12.79
N ILE A 215 -11.02 7.09 -11.88
CA ILE A 215 -11.35 8.49 -12.16
C ILE A 215 -10.09 9.28 -12.59
N LEU A 216 -8.94 9.00 -11.94
CA LEU A 216 -7.66 9.61 -12.32
C LEU A 216 -7.24 9.23 -13.74
N GLN A 217 -7.40 7.95 -14.13
CA GLN A 217 -7.00 7.44 -15.44
C GLN A 217 -7.94 7.92 -16.56
N ASP A 218 -9.22 8.10 -16.26
CA ASP A 218 -10.23 8.56 -17.23
C ASP A 218 -11.14 9.64 -16.64
N PRO A 219 -10.72 10.92 -16.70
CA PRO A 219 -11.55 12.02 -16.25
C PRO A 219 -12.88 12.18 -17.05
N SER A 220 -12.99 11.54 -18.23
CA SER A 220 -14.22 11.54 -19.03
C SER A 220 -15.35 10.73 -18.39
N LEU A 221 -15.05 9.94 -17.36
CA LEU A 221 -16.05 9.24 -16.56
C LEU A 221 -17.06 10.20 -15.93
N LYS A 222 -16.64 11.45 -15.61
CA LYS A 222 -17.48 12.47 -14.95
C LYS A 222 -18.15 11.92 -13.69
N LEU A 223 -17.37 11.20 -12.92
CA LEU A 223 -17.75 10.62 -11.65
C LEU A 223 -16.94 11.25 -10.53
N LYS A 224 -17.52 11.27 -9.36
CA LYS A 224 -16.86 11.57 -8.11
C LYS A 224 -17.28 10.57 -7.04
N GLN A 225 -16.53 10.51 -5.96
CA GLN A 225 -16.92 9.77 -4.78
C GLN A 225 -16.72 10.61 -3.52
N VAL A 226 -17.56 10.37 -2.53
CA VAL A 226 -17.49 11.03 -1.22
C VAL A 226 -17.65 10.00 -0.11
N PRO A 227 -17.01 10.20 1.05
CA PRO A 227 -17.17 9.32 2.20
C PRO A 227 -18.61 9.36 2.71
N MET A 228 -19.04 8.26 3.32
CA MET A 228 -20.32 8.19 4.00
C MET A 228 -20.19 8.67 5.44
N ALA A 229 -21.12 9.52 5.88
CA ALA A 229 -21.20 9.94 7.27
C ALA A 229 -21.51 8.72 8.15
N TYR A 230 -20.77 8.58 9.26
CA TYR A 230 -20.92 7.43 10.15
C TYR A 230 -22.34 7.33 10.74
N ASP A 231 -22.91 6.14 10.69
CA ASP A 231 -24.17 5.77 11.32
C ASP A 231 -24.03 4.37 11.95
N GLU A 232 -24.14 4.28 13.27
CA GLU A 232 -23.97 3.03 14.02
C GLU A 232 -24.94 1.91 13.62
N LYS A 233 -26.08 2.26 12.99
CA LYS A 233 -27.07 1.29 12.50
C LYS A 233 -26.60 0.56 11.23
N PHE A 234 -25.63 1.14 10.52
CA PHE A 234 -25.12 0.65 9.24
C PHE A 234 -23.59 0.58 9.23
N PRO A 235 -22.97 -0.18 10.17
CA PRO A 235 -21.54 -0.12 10.39
C PRO A 235 -20.72 -0.64 9.18
N SER A 236 -21.21 -1.63 8.45
CA SER A 236 -20.47 -2.14 7.28
C SER A 236 -20.46 -1.13 6.12
N LEU A 237 -21.44 -0.22 6.09
CA LEU A 237 -21.57 0.79 5.05
C LEU A 237 -20.91 2.12 5.42
N THR A 238 -20.90 2.48 6.70
CA THR A 238 -20.54 3.83 7.14
C THR A 238 -19.28 3.90 7.99
N ALA A 239 -18.81 2.76 8.55
CA ALA A 239 -17.58 2.75 9.32
C ALA A 239 -16.35 2.72 8.41
N LYS A 240 -15.32 3.45 8.82
CA LYS A 240 -13.97 3.30 8.26
C LYS A 240 -13.28 2.10 8.89
N PHE A 241 -12.28 1.59 8.18
CA PHE A 241 -11.38 0.56 8.67
C PHE A 241 -9.92 0.94 8.41
N GLU A 242 -9.03 0.33 9.14
CA GLU A 242 -7.59 0.44 8.95
C GLU A 242 -7.15 -0.47 7.81
N ALA A 243 -6.61 0.11 6.73
CA ALA A 243 -5.87 -0.64 5.74
C ALA A 243 -4.49 -0.96 6.30
N ILE A 244 -4.18 -2.25 6.41
CA ILE A 244 -2.95 -2.74 7.06
C ILE A 244 -2.15 -3.65 6.13
N TRP A 245 -0.88 -3.80 6.46
CA TRP A 245 -0.02 -4.84 5.92
C TRP A 245 0.11 -6.00 6.90
N GLY A 246 0.46 -7.17 6.40
CA GLY A 246 0.67 -8.34 7.22
C GLY A 246 2.02 -8.99 6.99
N ILE A 247 2.61 -9.51 8.07
CA ILE A 247 3.91 -10.14 8.11
C ILE A 247 3.81 -11.46 8.87
N HIS A 248 4.65 -12.44 8.48
CA HIS A 248 4.66 -13.76 9.11
C HIS A 248 5.01 -13.65 10.61
N PRO A 249 4.30 -14.36 11.52
CA PRO A 249 4.47 -14.20 12.96
C PRO A 249 5.89 -14.47 13.50
N GLN A 250 6.66 -15.29 12.80
CA GLN A 250 8.05 -15.59 13.20
C GLN A 250 9.08 -14.56 12.71
N ASN A 251 8.66 -13.57 11.89
CA ASN A 251 9.53 -12.53 11.35
C ASN A 251 9.35 -11.21 12.12
N GLN A 252 9.56 -11.26 13.45
CA GLN A 252 9.35 -10.11 14.33
C GLN A 252 10.27 -8.94 13.96
N ASP A 253 11.55 -9.18 13.68
CA ASP A 253 12.48 -8.12 13.27
C ASP A 253 12.06 -7.43 11.97
N LEU A 254 11.55 -8.18 10.99
CA LEU A 254 11.01 -7.60 9.75
C LEU A 254 9.76 -6.77 10.03
N PHE A 255 8.87 -7.28 10.89
CA PHE A 255 7.70 -6.54 11.33
C PHE A 255 8.08 -5.21 11.99
N ASP A 256 9.03 -5.24 12.92
CA ASP A 256 9.49 -4.05 13.65
C ASP A 256 10.07 -3.01 12.68
N GLY A 257 10.93 -3.45 11.75
CA GLY A 257 11.51 -2.56 10.75
C GLY A 257 10.46 -1.96 9.81
N VAL A 258 9.56 -2.77 9.29
CA VAL A 258 8.48 -2.30 8.39
C VAL A 258 7.51 -1.38 9.14
N ASN A 259 7.11 -1.71 10.36
CA ASN A 259 6.16 -0.92 11.13
C ASN A 259 6.76 0.43 11.58
N GLN A 260 8.03 0.45 12.02
CA GLN A 260 8.73 1.69 12.33
C GLN A 260 8.95 2.56 11.09
N GLY A 261 9.28 1.94 9.95
CA GLY A 261 9.35 2.63 8.67
C GLY A 261 8.02 3.24 8.24
N LEU A 262 6.90 2.54 8.46
CA LEU A 262 5.57 3.06 8.18
C LEU A 262 5.22 4.26 9.08
N ARG A 263 5.56 4.21 10.38
CA ARG A 263 5.42 5.35 11.29
C ARG A 263 6.25 6.54 10.81
N TRP A 264 7.51 6.31 10.46
CA TRP A 264 8.39 7.34 9.91
C TRP A 264 7.83 7.98 8.64
N LEU A 265 7.29 7.19 7.69
CA LEU A 265 6.63 7.72 6.49
C LEU A 265 5.41 8.59 6.83
N ARG A 266 4.67 8.23 7.87
CA ARG A 266 3.53 9.02 8.36
C ARG A 266 4.00 10.32 9.00
N ASP A 267 4.95 10.25 9.92
CA ASP A 267 5.46 11.39 10.70
C ASP A 267 6.15 12.43 9.81
N THR A 268 6.79 11.98 8.73
CA THR A 268 7.42 12.83 7.70
C THR A 268 6.48 13.24 6.57
N GLY A 269 5.20 12.86 6.64
CA GLY A 269 4.18 13.24 5.66
C GLY A 269 4.34 12.63 4.27
N GLN A 270 5.09 11.54 4.11
CA GLN A 270 5.39 10.94 2.81
C GLN A 270 4.25 10.06 2.26
N ILE A 271 3.35 9.58 3.12
CA ILE A 271 2.23 8.72 2.68
C ILE A 271 1.31 9.48 1.72
N GLY A 272 0.85 10.68 2.09
CA GLY A 272 -0.10 11.46 1.29
C GLY A 272 0.34 11.70 -0.15
N PRO A 273 1.57 12.19 -0.41
CA PRO A 273 2.09 12.37 -1.77
C PRO A 273 2.14 11.08 -2.60
N VAL A 274 2.43 9.93 -1.98
CA VAL A 274 2.39 8.63 -2.68
C VAL A 274 0.95 8.29 -3.06
N LEU A 275 0.00 8.36 -2.13
CA LEU A 275 -1.41 8.11 -2.40
C LEU A 275 -1.96 9.02 -3.51
N ALA A 276 -1.62 10.31 -3.46
CA ALA A 276 -2.11 11.31 -4.42
C ALA A 276 -1.69 11.04 -5.87
N ARG A 277 -0.51 10.45 -6.10
CA ARG A 277 -0.06 10.05 -7.45
C ARG A 277 -1.00 9.03 -8.10
N TYR A 278 -1.69 8.26 -7.29
CA TYR A 278 -2.64 7.22 -7.73
C TYR A 278 -4.10 7.66 -7.61
N GLY A 279 -4.36 8.97 -7.44
CA GLY A 279 -5.72 9.51 -7.37
C GLY A 279 -6.34 9.56 -5.98
N ILE A 280 -5.74 8.91 -4.99
CA ILE A 280 -6.21 8.87 -3.61
C ILE A 280 -5.85 10.20 -2.94
N LYS A 281 -6.66 11.24 -3.18
CA LYS A 281 -6.38 12.63 -2.79
C LYS A 281 -7.21 13.13 -1.62
N ASN A 282 -8.31 12.44 -1.30
CA ASN A 282 -9.17 12.88 -0.20
C ASN A 282 -8.38 12.79 1.12
N PRO A 283 -8.22 13.90 1.88
CA PRO A 283 -7.49 13.88 3.14
C PRO A 283 -8.11 12.93 4.19
N ASP A 284 -9.36 12.57 4.02
CA ASP A 284 -10.06 11.62 4.88
C ASP A 284 -9.36 10.26 4.96
N TYR A 285 -8.63 9.85 3.93
CA TYR A 285 -7.80 8.63 3.96
C TYR A 285 -6.67 8.66 5.01
N LEU A 286 -6.26 9.84 5.47
CA LEU A 286 -5.20 10.00 6.47
C LEU A 286 -5.74 10.35 7.86
N VAL A 287 -7.06 10.48 8.03
CA VAL A 287 -7.71 10.76 9.31
C VAL A 287 -7.96 9.46 10.05
N PRO A 288 -7.36 9.26 11.24
CA PRO A 288 -7.58 8.08 12.07
C PRO A 288 -9.05 7.87 12.45
N LEU A 289 -9.37 6.66 12.83
CA LEU A 289 -10.65 6.34 13.42
C LEU A 289 -10.83 7.12 14.73
N PRO A 290 -12.06 7.57 15.07
CA PRO A 290 -12.33 8.24 16.35
C PRO A 290 -11.99 7.38 17.57
N LYS A 291 -12.05 6.07 17.41
CA LYS A 291 -11.66 5.08 18.42
C LYS A 291 -10.82 4.00 17.74
N ASP A 292 -9.63 3.78 18.25
CA ASP A 292 -8.80 2.68 17.82
C ASP A 292 -9.43 1.35 18.26
N GLN A 293 -9.83 0.55 17.28
CA GLN A 293 -10.47 -0.75 17.48
C GLN A 293 -9.50 -1.84 17.94
N ARG A 294 -8.19 -1.58 17.87
CA ARG A 294 -7.11 -2.51 18.18
C ARG A 294 -6.75 -2.53 19.65
N ILE A 295 -7.01 -1.43 20.37
CA ILE A 295 -6.71 -1.31 21.80
C ILE A 295 -7.47 -2.38 22.59
N GLY A 296 -6.71 -3.17 23.36
CA GLY A 296 -7.24 -4.31 24.11
C GLY A 296 -7.44 -5.59 23.28
N VAL A 297 -7.15 -5.57 21.97
CA VAL A 297 -7.24 -6.74 21.08
C VAL A 297 -5.83 -7.20 20.65
N ASP A 298 -5.09 -6.39 19.91
CA ASP A 298 -3.72 -6.67 19.50
C ASP A 298 -2.74 -5.50 19.79
N ARG A 299 -3.24 -4.40 20.36
CA ARG A 299 -2.47 -3.25 20.83
C ARG A 299 -2.84 -2.85 22.24
N ASP A 300 -1.86 -2.34 23.01
CA ASP A 300 -2.10 -1.58 24.24
C ASP A 300 -2.39 -0.09 23.92
N GLU A 301 -2.64 0.70 24.97
CA GLU A 301 -2.90 2.15 24.84
C GLU A 301 -1.69 2.93 24.29
N GLN A 302 -0.48 2.38 24.36
CA GLN A 302 0.75 2.94 23.82
C GLN A 302 1.05 2.48 22.39
N GLY A 303 0.16 1.62 21.80
CA GLY A 303 0.31 1.08 20.47
C GLY A 303 1.28 -0.09 20.35
N ASN A 304 1.73 -0.68 21.48
CA ASN A 304 2.58 -1.86 21.45
C ASN A 304 1.74 -3.12 21.22
N LEU A 305 2.37 -4.13 20.61
CA LEU A 305 1.74 -5.44 20.42
C LEU A 305 1.42 -6.10 21.77
N ILE A 306 0.20 -6.60 21.87
CA ILE A 306 -0.24 -7.51 22.94
C ILE A 306 -0.72 -8.83 22.34
N GLY A 307 -1.01 -9.83 23.19
CA GLY A 307 -1.54 -11.12 22.74
C GLY A 307 -0.45 -12.06 22.21
N PRO A 308 -0.78 -12.94 21.24
CA PRO A 308 0.07 -14.09 20.89
C PRO A 308 1.41 -13.72 20.28
N PHE A 309 1.56 -12.50 19.73
CA PHE A 309 2.78 -12.05 19.05
C PHE A 309 3.50 -10.93 19.80
N LYS A 310 3.18 -10.75 21.10
CA LYS A 310 3.90 -9.83 21.96
C LYS A 310 5.38 -10.18 22.02
N HIS A 311 6.24 -9.22 21.74
CA HIS A 311 7.69 -9.35 21.83
C HIS A 311 8.32 -8.01 22.22
N THR A 312 9.61 -8.01 22.52
CA THR A 312 10.38 -6.77 22.70
C THR A 312 10.77 -6.26 21.32
N PRO A 313 10.29 -5.09 20.88
CA PRO A 313 10.60 -4.58 19.55
C PRO A 313 12.09 -4.33 19.36
N ARG A 314 12.63 -4.73 18.22
CA ARG A 314 13.95 -4.29 17.77
C ARG A 314 13.89 -2.82 17.36
N ASP A 315 14.87 -2.04 17.80
CA ASP A 315 14.93 -0.60 17.48
C ASP A 315 15.58 -0.37 16.11
N PHE A 316 14.86 0.32 15.22
CA PHE A 316 15.29 0.77 13.91
C PHE A 316 15.33 2.30 13.78
N SER A 317 15.27 3.05 14.90
CA SER A 317 15.25 4.52 14.89
C SER A 317 16.42 5.12 14.11
N GLN A 318 17.61 4.53 14.20
CA GLN A 318 18.80 4.98 13.46
C GLN A 318 18.69 4.77 11.93
N VAL A 319 17.89 3.81 11.48
CA VAL A 319 17.64 3.53 10.06
C VAL A 319 16.72 4.58 9.46
N PHE A 320 15.81 5.12 10.28
CA PHE A 320 14.78 6.08 9.88
C PHE A 320 15.04 7.50 10.39
N ALA A 321 16.26 7.78 10.86
CA ALA A 321 16.67 9.11 11.29
C ALA A 321 16.84 10.12 10.11
#